data_b825f29e7624d9cb20af20719e64489b
#
_entry.id   b825f29e7624d9cb20af20719e64489b
#
_cell.length_a   1.000
_cell.length_b   1.000
_cell.length_c   1.000
_cell.angle_alpha   90.00
_cell.angle_beta   90.00
_cell.angle_gamma   90.00
#
_symmetry.space_group_name_H-M   'P 1'
#
loop_
_entity.id
_entity.type
_entity.pdbx_description
1 polymer ?
#
loop_
_entity_poly.entity_id
_entity_poly.type
_entity_poly.pdbx_seq_one_letter_code
_entity_poly.pdbx_strand_id
1 'polypeptide(L)'
;MTLAFLHAASAEEAYQVTAKAWEAFAQKDCDGVVRLADRAVETWGRQASNMNRELKGLPKGDAAKKFANLNEVGTCLWLKGEALRQKGDPTAAMITYKTLIAHYEYAQAWDKKGWWWQPADAARKQLARFKAAGINISAKLAQRPPAKMTPNTGGSADEAYHVTAKAWAAFAEKDWEGVVNHADRAVNVWGLKAKQINSSLETYPKGDEVKTLANLNEVGTCLWIKAEALRLKGDKAQAVTTYKQLVRSYKYAQCWDSQGWWWKPAEAAAIKIDELEGRGTKGIETAPLKSSLRLPGKKGICFTLRDPGEDGSWKENLPRINAVNAYWNYSWSVQRVDAQPASMEFLPMAWGAWKTEDLQNSLAKQVVPQIQAGNVKRFLGFNEPDKREQANMPYMEAIKYWPVLESLKVPLCSPACANPEGIDDDSVQGVTGTWMRDFMQEADRRQFRIDYIGVHWYGSPDPASFKAKMMRIYEKYGRRPLLITEFAPADWQAKTTAENRHSSESVLEFMKETLPWIEAQNWIAGYAWFSFETHQPEGTSSALFDKQGKLTACGRYYASVTTEKLSGDRNVR
;
A
#
# COMPACT_ATOMS: atom_id res chain seq x y z
N MET A 1 23.25 -24.55 19.76
CA MET A 1 24.01 -23.78 20.77
C MET A 1 24.42 -22.38 20.29
N THR A 2 24.80 -22.16 19.04
CA THR A 2 25.33 -20.88 18.54
C THR A 2 24.31 -19.72 18.50
N LEU A 3 23.04 -19.96 18.21
CA LEU A 3 22.01 -18.90 18.17
C LEU A 3 21.63 -18.35 19.56
N ALA A 4 21.63 -19.20 20.59
CA ALA A 4 21.31 -18.76 21.94
C ALA A 4 22.41 -17.87 22.55
N PHE A 5 23.67 -18.10 22.19
CA PHE A 5 24.81 -17.28 22.64
C PHE A 5 24.80 -15.88 21.96
N LEU A 6 24.43 -15.79 20.68
CA LEU A 6 24.31 -14.51 19.97
C LEU A 6 23.16 -13.65 20.52
N HIS A 7 22.05 -14.25 20.95
CA HIS A 7 20.94 -13.54 21.57
C HIS A 7 21.27 -13.00 22.98
N ALA A 8 22.04 -13.78 23.76
CA ALA A 8 22.45 -13.36 25.10
C ALA A 8 23.45 -12.19 25.07
N ALA A 9 24.43 -12.22 24.18
CA ALA A 9 25.38 -11.13 23.99
C ALA A 9 24.70 -9.82 23.55
N SER A 10 23.75 -9.91 22.63
CA SER A 10 22.96 -8.75 22.16
C SER A 10 22.08 -8.12 23.25
N ALA A 11 21.51 -8.92 24.13
CA ALA A 11 20.69 -8.44 25.26
C ALA A 11 21.53 -7.72 26.33
N GLU A 12 22.72 -8.24 26.62
CA GLU A 12 23.67 -7.61 27.55
C GLU A 12 24.17 -6.26 27.03
N GLU A 13 24.48 -6.16 25.73
CA GLU A 13 24.87 -4.88 25.12
C GLU A 13 23.73 -3.85 25.14
N ALA A 14 22.48 -4.26 24.89
CA ALA A 14 21.32 -3.39 24.97
C ALA A 14 21.12 -2.86 26.39
N TYR A 15 21.24 -3.71 27.40
CA TYR A 15 21.19 -3.31 28.81
C TYR A 15 22.24 -2.27 29.16
N GLN A 16 23.49 -2.46 28.71
CA GLN A 16 24.58 -1.50 28.96
C GLN A 16 24.30 -0.12 28.35
N VAL A 17 23.70 -0.07 27.14
CA VAL A 17 23.30 1.21 26.53
C VAL A 17 22.20 1.89 27.34
N THR A 18 21.21 1.15 27.81
CA THR A 18 20.14 1.68 28.66
C THR A 18 20.67 2.16 30.00
N ALA A 19 21.58 1.42 30.62
CA ALA A 19 22.23 1.85 31.88
C ALA A 19 22.95 3.19 31.72
N LYS A 20 23.74 3.35 30.64
CA LYS A 20 24.38 4.63 30.30
C LYS A 20 23.37 5.73 30.01
N ALA A 21 22.23 5.43 29.38
CA ALA A 21 21.17 6.40 29.15
C ALA A 21 20.54 6.88 30.48
N TRP A 22 20.36 6.01 31.45
CA TRP A 22 19.93 6.39 32.80
C TRP A 22 20.95 7.26 33.53
N GLU A 23 22.25 6.94 33.42
CA GLU A 23 23.34 7.77 33.98
C GLU A 23 23.35 9.17 33.38
N ALA A 24 23.31 9.26 32.05
CA ALA A 24 23.24 10.54 31.34
C ALA A 24 21.99 11.35 31.75
N PHE A 25 20.84 10.68 31.91
CA PHE A 25 19.61 11.30 32.35
C PHE A 25 19.72 11.87 33.79
N ALA A 26 20.33 11.11 34.71
CA ALA A 26 20.59 11.56 36.08
C ALA A 26 21.54 12.75 36.12
N GLN A 27 22.51 12.82 35.19
CA GLN A 27 23.44 13.93 35.03
C GLN A 27 22.86 15.13 34.25
N LYS A 28 21.61 15.05 33.81
CA LYS A 28 20.93 16.01 32.94
C LYS A 28 21.63 16.23 31.58
N ASP A 29 22.45 15.28 31.15
CA ASP A 29 22.99 15.24 29.78
C ASP A 29 21.91 14.78 28.81
N CYS A 30 20.98 15.67 28.48
CA CYS A 30 19.87 15.36 27.60
C CYS A 30 20.32 14.97 26.20
N ASP A 31 21.44 15.52 25.71
CA ASP A 31 21.98 15.15 24.39
C ASP A 31 22.62 13.76 24.41
N GLY A 32 23.29 13.39 25.50
CA GLY A 32 23.77 12.04 25.74
C GLY A 32 22.65 11.01 25.76
N VAL A 33 21.55 11.33 26.48
CA VAL A 33 20.35 10.46 26.47
C VAL A 33 19.79 10.26 25.06
N VAL A 34 19.64 11.34 24.29
CA VAL A 34 19.12 11.27 22.92
C VAL A 34 20.02 10.39 22.06
N ARG A 35 21.35 10.60 22.07
CA ARG A 35 22.30 9.78 21.29
C ARG A 35 22.25 8.30 21.68
N LEU A 36 22.19 7.98 22.96
CA LEU A 36 22.14 6.58 23.44
C LEU A 36 20.82 5.91 23.08
N ALA A 37 19.71 6.61 23.18
CA ALA A 37 18.40 6.08 22.78
C ALA A 37 18.32 5.85 21.26
N ASP A 38 18.87 6.76 20.45
CA ASP A 38 18.94 6.59 19.01
C ASP A 38 19.78 5.36 18.62
N ARG A 39 20.93 5.19 19.27
CA ARG A 39 21.75 3.98 19.12
C ARG A 39 20.99 2.69 19.49
N ALA A 40 20.22 2.69 20.57
CA ALA A 40 19.41 1.55 20.97
C ALA A 40 18.37 1.19 19.89
N VAL A 41 17.69 2.19 19.33
CA VAL A 41 16.71 1.99 18.24
C VAL A 41 17.39 1.52 16.96
N GLU A 42 18.53 2.08 16.58
CA GLU A 42 19.27 1.66 15.40
C GLU A 42 19.73 0.21 15.49
N THR A 43 20.26 -0.19 16.64
CA THR A 43 20.86 -1.51 16.80
C THR A 43 19.81 -2.59 17.01
N TRP A 44 18.82 -2.37 17.87
CA TRP A 44 17.87 -3.39 18.31
C TRP A 44 16.40 -3.07 17.99
N GLY A 45 16.09 -1.89 17.47
CA GLY A 45 14.71 -1.43 17.27
C GLY A 45 13.88 -2.36 16.40
N ARG A 46 14.47 -2.92 15.33
CA ARG A 46 13.78 -3.88 14.47
C ARG A 46 13.43 -5.18 15.21
N GLN A 47 14.38 -5.72 15.97
CA GLN A 47 14.16 -6.94 16.75
C GLN A 47 13.15 -6.67 17.88
N ALA A 48 13.26 -5.55 18.57
CA ALA A 48 12.34 -5.11 19.61
C ALA A 48 10.90 -4.94 19.07
N SER A 49 10.75 -4.31 17.91
CA SER A 49 9.43 -4.15 17.27
C SER A 49 8.82 -5.49 16.85
N ASN A 50 9.63 -6.45 16.38
CA ASN A 50 9.16 -7.81 16.11
C ASN A 50 8.68 -8.50 17.37
N MET A 51 9.48 -8.45 18.45
CA MET A 51 9.09 -8.99 19.77
C MET A 51 7.78 -8.37 20.27
N ASN A 52 7.59 -7.05 20.07
CA ASN A 52 6.36 -6.36 20.45
C ASN A 52 5.13 -6.89 19.70
N ARG A 53 5.28 -7.20 18.41
CA ARG A 53 4.19 -7.73 17.56
C ARG A 53 3.78 -9.17 17.91
N GLU A 54 4.73 -9.97 18.42
CA GLU A 54 4.47 -11.35 18.86
C GLU A 54 3.66 -11.40 20.16
N LEU A 55 3.63 -10.30 20.91
CA LEU A 55 2.94 -10.23 22.19
C LEU A 55 1.46 -9.85 22.02
N LYS A 56 0.57 -10.61 22.65
CA LYS A 56 -0.86 -10.29 22.76
C LYS A 56 -1.23 -9.54 24.05
N GLY A 57 -0.23 -9.14 24.82
CA GLY A 57 -0.37 -8.45 26.11
C GLY A 57 0.94 -8.44 26.88
N LEU A 58 0.96 -7.77 28.02
CA LEU A 58 2.16 -7.64 28.86
C LEU A 58 2.61 -8.99 29.43
N PRO A 59 3.86 -9.41 29.20
CA PRO A 59 4.45 -10.56 29.89
C PRO A 59 4.46 -10.36 31.41
N LYS A 60 4.16 -11.40 32.19
CA LYS A 60 4.11 -11.31 33.66
C LYS A 60 5.34 -11.93 34.29
N GLY A 61 5.86 -11.32 35.36
CA GLY A 61 6.97 -11.82 36.15
C GLY A 61 8.23 -12.07 35.31
N ASP A 62 8.86 -13.22 35.48
CA ASP A 62 10.11 -13.57 34.78
C ASP A 62 9.97 -13.74 33.26
N ALA A 63 8.76 -13.90 32.77
CA ALA A 63 8.54 -13.92 31.31
C ALA A 63 8.92 -12.60 30.64
N ALA A 64 8.84 -11.47 31.35
CA ALA A 64 9.26 -10.17 30.84
C ALA A 64 10.75 -10.13 30.47
N LYS A 65 11.60 -10.87 31.18
CA LYS A 65 13.05 -10.93 30.93
C LYS A 65 13.41 -11.51 29.55
N LYS A 66 12.53 -12.33 28.97
CA LYS A 66 12.73 -12.93 27.64
C LYS A 66 12.69 -11.88 26.50
N PHE A 67 12.13 -10.72 26.77
CA PHE A 67 11.97 -9.63 25.81
C PHE A 67 12.96 -8.48 26.09
N ALA A 68 14.20 -8.82 26.44
CA ALA A 68 15.21 -7.85 26.86
C ALA A 68 15.38 -6.71 25.85
N ASN A 69 15.60 -6.98 24.56
CA ASN A 69 15.78 -5.93 23.56
C ASN A 69 14.55 -5.03 23.42
N LEU A 70 13.34 -5.57 23.53
CA LEU A 70 12.09 -4.77 23.54
C LEU A 70 12.07 -3.85 24.77
N ASN A 71 12.41 -4.38 25.93
CA ASN A 71 12.40 -3.65 27.19
C ASN A 71 13.43 -2.50 27.20
N GLU A 72 14.63 -2.77 26.72
CA GLU A 72 15.72 -1.79 26.69
C GLU A 72 15.43 -0.67 25.68
N VAL A 73 14.98 -1.01 24.46
CA VAL A 73 14.60 -0.01 23.44
C VAL A 73 13.42 0.85 23.92
N GLY A 74 12.39 0.23 24.51
CA GLY A 74 11.25 0.97 25.04
C GLY A 74 11.63 1.91 26.19
N THR A 75 12.53 1.45 27.07
CA THR A 75 13.06 2.27 28.17
C THR A 75 13.88 3.46 27.64
N CYS A 76 14.77 3.22 26.69
CA CYS A 76 15.55 4.26 26.04
C CYS A 76 14.68 5.33 25.36
N LEU A 77 13.62 4.92 24.68
CA LEU A 77 12.66 5.85 24.06
C LEU A 77 11.90 6.68 25.08
N TRP A 78 11.52 6.09 26.22
CA TRP A 78 10.92 6.86 27.29
C TRP A 78 11.87 7.93 27.85
N LEU A 79 13.13 7.54 28.13
CA LEU A 79 14.18 8.46 28.58
C LEU A 79 14.43 9.60 27.58
N LYS A 80 14.48 9.28 26.28
CA LYS A 80 14.61 10.28 25.21
C LYS A 80 13.45 11.28 25.23
N GLY A 81 12.21 10.79 25.37
CA GLY A 81 11.03 11.64 25.49
C GLY A 81 11.13 12.60 26.68
N GLU A 82 11.56 12.11 27.85
CA GLU A 82 11.75 12.93 29.04
C GLU A 82 12.91 13.93 28.89
N ALA A 83 14.03 13.52 28.29
CA ALA A 83 15.16 14.43 28.02
C ALA A 83 14.77 15.55 27.05
N LEU A 84 14.04 15.24 25.99
CA LEU A 84 13.53 16.25 25.04
C LEU A 84 12.54 17.20 25.71
N ARG A 85 11.67 16.69 26.58
CA ARG A 85 10.76 17.50 27.39
C ARG A 85 11.53 18.47 28.32
N GLN A 86 12.59 17.98 28.97
CA GLN A 86 13.46 18.81 29.83
C GLN A 86 14.21 19.87 29.02
N LYS A 87 14.62 19.58 27.79
CA LYS A 87 15.22 20.55 26.86
C LYS A 87 14.26 21.63 26.38
N GLY A 88 12.96 21.53 26.70
CA GLY A 88 11.95 22.47 26.22
C GLY A 88 11.50 22.21 24.78
N ASP A 89 11.72 20.99 24.25
CA ASP A 89 11.18 20.55 22.97
C ASP A 89 10.01 19.57 23.16
N PRO A 90 8.82 20.07 23.52
CA PRO A 90 7.65 19.23 23.72
C PRO A 90 7.19 18.52 22.44
N THR A 91 7.47 19.09 21.28
CA THR A 91 7.10 18.50 19.99
C THR A 91 7.90 17.22 19.72
N ALA A 92 9.21 17.26 19.83
CA ALA A 92 10.05 16.08 19.69
C ALA A 92 9.76 15.05 20.80
N ALA A 93 9.49 15.48 22.04
CA ALA A 93 9.06 14.60 23.12
C ALA A 93 7.76 13.86 22.79
N MET A 94 6.74 14.57 22.29
CA MET A 94 5.46 13.97 21.90
C MET A 94 5.61 12.95 20.75
N ILE A 95 6.43 13.25 19.75
CA ILE A 95 6.72 12.32 18.66
C ILE A 95 7.38 11.05 19.21
N THR A 96 8.38 11.20 20.08
CA THR A 96 9.08 10.07 20.70
C THR A 96 8.13 9.20 21.54
N TYR A 97 7.23 9.79 22.32
CA TYR A 97 6.23 9.04 23.08
C TYR A 97 5.23 8.30 22.17
N LYS A 98 4.79 8.92 21.07
CA LYS A 98 3.91 8.27 20.11
C LYS A 98 4.61 7.07 19.43
N THR A 99 5.88 7.21 19.06
CA THR A 99 6.69 6.11 18.51
C THR A 99 6.81 4.94 19.50
N LEU A 100 7.10 5.24 20.76
CA LEU A 100 7.15 4.24 21.83
C LEU A 100 5.82 3.46 21.95
N ILE A 101 4.70 4.18 21.97
CA ILE A 101 3.37 3.56 22.09
C ILE A 101 3.02 2.72 20.86
N ALA A 102 3.36 3.20 19.67
CA ALA A 102 2.98 2.53 18.42
C ALA A 102 3.78 1.24 18.14
N HIS A 103 5.07 1.21 18.51
CA HIS A 103 5.98 0.15 18.07
C HIS A 103 6.58 -0.69 19.19
N TYR A 104 6.47 -0.23 20.45
CA TYR A 104 7.09 -0.88 21.63
C TYR A 104 6.15 -0.86 22.83
N GLU A 105 4.86 -1.00 22.59
CA GLU A 105 3.80 -0.89 23.59
C GLU A 105 4.00 -1.81 24.79
N TYR A 106 4.43 -3.04 24.55
CA TYR A 106 4.60 -4.07 25.57
C TYR A 106 5.98 -4.09 26.23
N ALA A 107 6.82 -3.08 25.94
CA ALA A 107 8.08 -2.91 26.67
C ALA A 107 7.84 -2.71 28.16
N GLN A 108 8.68 -3.30 28.99
CA GLN A 108 8.64 -3.17 30.44
C GLN A 108 10.02 -2.80 30.99
N ALA A 109 10.06 -1.82 31.86
CA ALA A 109 11.28 -1.40 32.55
C ALA A 109 11.26 -1.87 34.01
N TRP A 110 12.41 -2.33 34.51
CA TRP A 110 12.55 -2.74 35.90
C TRP A 110 12.84 -1.53 36.80
N ASP A 111 12.00 -1.31 37.80
CA ASP A 111 12.24 -0.30 38.83
C ASP A 111 13.15 -0.85 39.94
N LYS A 112 14.08 -0.04 40.46
CA LYS A 112 14.98 -0.42 41.56
C LYS A 112 14.25 -0.85 42.86
N LYS A 113 12.97 -0.48 42.98
CA LYS A 113 12.09 -0.89 44.09
C LYS A 113 11.49 -2.30 43.94
N GLY A 114 11.85 -3.03 42.86
CA GLY A 114 11.50 -4.43 42.69
C GLY A 114 10.20 -4.72 41.90
N TRP A 115 9.79 -3.89 40.98
CA TRP A 115 8.61 -4.11 40.16
C TRP A 115 8.82 -3.67 38.70
N TRP A 116 8.07 -4.30 37.78
CA TRP A 116 8.04 -3.92 36.37
C TRP A 116 7.05 -2.79 36.12
N TRP A 117 7.43 -1.78 35.37
CA TRP A 117 6.54 -0.73 34.89
C TRP A 117 6.59 -0.59 33.38
N GLN A 118 5.55 -0.01 32.79
CA GLN A 118 5.38 0.07 31.36
C GLN A 118 5.74 1.47 30.84
N PRO A 119 6.83 1.63 30.07
CA PRO A 119 7.22 2.90 29.46
C PRO A 119 6.13 3.54 28.61
N ALA A 120 5.35 2.72 27.86
CA ALA A 120 4.25 3.20 27.04
C ALA A 120 3.12 3.84 27.86
N ASP A 121 2.78 3.32 29.04
CA ASP A 121 1.79 3.94 29.93
C ASP A 121 2.27 5.27 30.51
N ALA A 122 3.55 5.34 30.87
CA ALA A 122 4.15 6.59 31.29
C ALA A 122 4.14 7.63 30.15
N ALA A 123 4.40 7.21 28.93
CA ALA A 123 4.31 8.06 27.74
C ALA A 123 2.88 8.55 27.48
N ARG A 124 1.85 7.69 27.61
CA ARG A 124 0.43 8.09 27.51
C ARG A 124 0.06 9.18 28.53
N LYS A 125 0.54 9.03 29.76
CA LYS A 125 0.33 10.04 30.82
C LYS A 125 0.98 11.39 30.48
N GLN A 126 2.19 11.39 29.91
CA GLN A 126 2.84 12.62 29.47
C GLN A 126 2.12 13.26 28.29
N LEU A 127 1.65 12.49 27.31
CA LEU A 127 0.84 13.01 26.20
C LEU A 127 -0.47 13.64 26.70
N ALA A 128 -1.13 13.04 27.69
CA ALA A 128 -2.32 13.59 28.32
C ALA A 128 -2.03 14.95 29.04
N ARG A 129 -0.88 15.06 29.72
CA ARG A 129 -0.44 16.32 30.34
C ARG A 129 -0.18 17.41 29.31
N PHE A 130 0.47 17.09 28.19
CA PHE A 130 0.66 18.05 27.10
C PHE A 130 -0.67 18.54 26.53
N LYS A 131 -1.62 17.62 26.31
CA LYS A 131 -2.98 17.96 25.86
C LYS A 131 -3.70 18.87 26.85
N ALA A 132 -3.64 18.58 28.16
CA ALA A 132 -4.26 19.38 29.21
C ALA A 132 -3.63 20.78 29.35
N ALA A 133 -2.31 20.89 29.06
CA ALA A 133 -1.60 22.15 29.04
C ALA A 133 -1.79 22.98 27.74
N GLY A 134 -2.69 22.55 26.85
CA GLY A 134 -2.92 23.21 25.56
C GLY A 134 -1.73 23.14 24.60
N ILE A 135 -0.74 22.28 24.90
CA ILE A 135 0.42 22.09 24.03
C ILE A 135 -0.03 21.18 22.88
N ASN A 136 -0.41 21.82 21.78
CA ASN A 136 -0.72 21.12 20.53
C ASN A 136 0.49 21.24 19.61
N ILE A 137 0.80 20.17 18.88
CA ILE A 137 1.92 20.14 17.93
C ILE A 137 1.81 21.30 16.94
N SER A 138 0.59 21.71 16.56
CA SER A 138 0.31 22.76 15.59
C SER A 138 0.52 24.20 16.08
N ALA A 139 0.38 24.49 17.38
CA ALA A 139 0.28 25.88 17.85
C ALA A 139 1.64 26.56 18.12
N LYS A 140 2.71 25.82 18.34
CA LYS A 140 4.02 26.37 18.73
C LYS A 140 5.03 26.54 17.59
N LEU A 141 4.75 25.96 16.41
CA LEU A 141 5.58 26.15 15.21
C LEU A 141 5.34 27.51 14.52
N ALA A 142 4.22 28.18 14.81
CA ALA A 142 3.85 29.46 14.20
C ALA A 142 4.54 30.71 14.82
N GLN A 143 5.32 30.57 15.87
CA GLN A 143 5.85 31.73 16.63
C GLN A 143 7.37 31.90 16.61
N ARG A 144 8.10 31.31 15.66
CA ARG A 144 9.55 31.51 15.57
C ARG A 144 9.90 32.39 14.36
N PRO A 145 10.56 33.57 14.54
CA PRO A 145 11.00 34.37 13.40
C PRO A 145 12.06 33.63 12.58
N PRO A 146 12.15 33.88 11.26
CA PRO A 146 13.11 33.23 10.41
C PRO A 146 14.54 33.58 10.83
N ALA A 147 15.30 32.59 11.26
CA ALA A 147 16.71 32.74 11.54
C ALA A 147 17.46 33.03 10.23
N LYS A 148 18.26 34.10 10.17
CA LYS A 148 19.21 34.34 9.06
C LYS A 148 20.16 33.16 8.96
N MET A 149 20.07 32.44 7.84
CA MET A 149 20.84 31.22 7.60
C MET A 149 22.19 31.55 6.98
N THR A 150 23.24 31.19 7.67
CA THR A 150 24.55 30.97 7.06
C THR A 150 24.62 29.52 6.54
N PRO A 151 25.21 29.24 5.37
CA PRO A 151 25.33 27.87 4.86
C PRO A 151 26.23 27.05 5.79
N ASN A 152 25.66 26.03 6.44
CA ASN A 152 26.43 25.09 7.25
C ASN A 152 26.62 23.79 6.47
N THR A 153 27.87 23.46 6.15
CA THR A 153 28.28 22.38 5.23
C THR A 153 28.50 21.03 5.93
N GLY A 154 27.90 20.78 7.11
CA GLY A 154 28.32 19.65 7.93
C GLY A 154 27.28 18.90 8.78
N GLY A 155 25.99 18.88 8.43
CA GLY A 155 25.00 18.09 9.18
C GLY A 155 25.15 16.58 8.98
N SER A 156 24.91 15.77 10.02
CA SER A 156 24.94 14.31 9.98
C SER A 156 23.75 13.71 9.21
N ALA A 157 23.87 12.43 8.80
CA ALA A 157 22.77 11.68 8.18
C ALA A 157 21.54 11.56 9.10
N ASP A 158 21.77 11.41 10.40
CA ASP A 158 20.70 11.30 11.41
C ASP A 158 19.92 12.60 11.53
N GLU A 159 20.59 13.75 11.46
CA GLU A 159 19.90 15.04 11.43
C GLU A 159 19.06 15.22 10.17
N ALA A 160 19.49 14.69 9.01
CA ALA A 160 18.72 14.71 7.78
C ALA A 160 17.42 13.91 7.93
N TYR A 161 17.51 12.70 8.49
CA TYR A 161 16.34 11.87 8.80
C TYR A 161 15.34 12.59 9.71
N HIS A 162 15.81 13.26 10.77
CA HIS A 162 14.94 14.00 11.67
C HIS A 162 14.22 15.17 10.98
N VAL A 163 14.86 15.82 10.03
CA VAL A 163 14.22 16.89 9.25
C VAL A 163 13.14 16.31 8.32
N THR A 164 13.40 15.18 7.70
CA THR A 164 12.41 14.47 6.88
C THR A 164 11.21 14.01 7.70
N ALA A 165 11.44 13.43 8.87
CA ALA A 165 10.37 13.05 9.79
C ALA A 165 9.48 14.23 10.20
N LYS A 166 10.08 15.40 10.42
CA LYS A 166 9.33 16.64 10.70
C LYS A 166 8.53 17.12 9.47
N ALA A 167 9.09 16.98 8.27
CA ALA A 167 8.38 17.31 7.03
C ALA A 167 7.14 16.42 6.84
N TRP A 168 7.26 15.11 7.11
CA TRP A 168 6.12 14.19 7.09
C TRP A 168 5.06 14.51 8.14
N ALA A 169 5.48 14.86 9.37
CA ALA A 169 4.55 15.25 10.43
C ALA A 169 3.76 16.50 10.04
N ALA A 170 4.43 17.54 9.53
CA ALA A 170 3.80 18.76 9.04
C ALA A 170 2.84 18.47 7.87
N PHE A 171 3.22 17.53 6.98
CA PHE A 171 2.38 17.13 5.86
C PHE A 171 1.08 16.45 6.32
N ALA A 172 1.16 15.55 7.29
CA ALA A 172 0.00 14.87 7.88
C ALA A 172 -0.96 15.86 8.57
N GLU A 173 -0.43 16.94 9.13
CA GLU A 173 -1.20 18.02 9.78
C GLU A 173 -1.68 19.10 8.79
N LYS A 174 -1.37 18.96 7.48
CA LYS A 174 -1.64 19.96 6.43
C LYS A 174 -0.98 21.33 6.72
N ASP A 175 0.08 21.35 7.52
CA ASP A 175 0.92 22.52 7.72
C ASP A 175 1.88 22.67 6.53
N TRP A 176 1.34 23.21 5.43
CA TRP A 176 2.08 23.34 4.17
C TRP A 176 3.31 24.25 4.28
N GLU A 177 3.28 25.24 5.17
CA GLU A 177 4.40 26.13 5.41
C GLU A 177 5.51 25.43 6.21
N GLY A 178 5.15 24.67 7.22
CA GLY A 178 6.07 23.82 7.96
C GLY A 178 6.75 22.79 7.06
N VAL A 179 6.01 22.16 6.14
CA VAL A 179 6.57 21.26 5.13
C VAL A 179 7.64 21.96 4.30
N VAL A 180 7.32 23.12 3.73
CA VAL A 180 8.25 23.90 2.89
C VAL A 180 9.51 24.25 3.68
N ASN A 181 9.37 24.75 4.92
CA ASN A 181 10.50 25.12 5.77
C ASN A 181 11.42 23.95 6.11
N HIS A 182 10.86 22.77 6.41
CA HIS A 182 11.67 21.58 6.69
C HIS A 182 12.38 21.06 5.44
N ALA A 183 11.70 21.04 4.31
CA ALA A 183 12.30 20.60 3.05
C ALA A 183 13.41 21.56 2.59
N ASP A 184 13.21 22.87 2.70
CA ASP A 184 14.23 23.87 2.36
C ASP A 184 15.44 23.75 3.29
N ARG A 185 15.25 23.46 4.56
CA ARG A 185 16.34 23.14 5.47
C ARG A 185 17.13 21.93 5.01
N ALA A 186 16.45 20.84 4.62
CA ALA A 186 17.12 19.63 4.12
C ALA A 186 17.99 19.94 2.90
N VAL A 187 17.45 20.68 1.93
CA VAL A 187 18.19 21.08 0.72
C VAL A 187 19.36 21.99 1.05
N ASN A 188 19.18 22.95 1.95
CA ASN A 188 20.25 23.92 2.30
C ASN A 188 21.41 23.26 3.06
N VAL A 189 21.13 22.30 3.94
CA VAL A 189 22.17 21.65 4.77
C VAL A 189 22.85 20.51 4.04
N TRP A 190 22.10 19.65 3.39
CA TRP A 190 22.62 18.40 2.81
C TRP A 190 22.57 18.36 1.28
N GLY A 191 21.91 19.31 0.61
CA GLY A 191 21.66 19.27 -0.82
C GLY A 191 22.91 19.20 -1.68
N LEU A 192 24.02 19.87 -1.29
CA LEU A 192 25.28 19.80 -2.03
C LEU A 192 25.87 18.38 -1.98
N LYS A 193 25.94 17.79 -0.79
CA LYS A 193 26.43 16.42 -0.59
C LYS A 193 25.53 15.40 -1.29
N ALA A 194 24.21 15.58 -1.21
CA ALA A 194 23.23 14.75 -1.90
C ALA A 194 23.40 14.81 -3.43
N LYS A 195 23.65 15.99 -4.01
CA LYS A 195 23.97 16.14 -5.45
C LYS A 195 25.25 15.43 -5.85
N GLN A 196 26.30 15.54 -5.02
CA GLN A 196 27.59 14.83 -5.27
C GLN A 196 27.37 13.31 -5.29
N ILE A 197 26.65 12.78 -4.30
CA ILE A 197 26.26 11.37 -4.25
C ILE A 197 25.45 10.99 -5.49
N ASN A 198 24.41 11.78 -5.83
CA ASN A 198 23.59 11.52 -7.01
C ASN A 198 24.41 11.48 -8.31
N SER A 199 25.41 12.34 -8.44
CA SER A 199 26.27 12.43 -9.65
C SER A 199 27.28 11.29 -9.74
N SER A 200 27.58 10.58 -8.65
CA SER A 200 28.46 9.41 -8.65
C SER A 200 27.74 8.11 -8.99
N LEU A 201 26.42 8.14 -9.11
CA LEU A 201 25.59 6.97 -9.40
C LEU A 201 25.21 6.93 -10.88
N GLU A 202 25.31 5.77 -11.50
CA GLU A 202 24.83 5.49 -12.87
C GLU A 202 23.48 4.80 -12.87
N THR A 203 23.20 4.03 -11.83
CA THR A 203 21.96 3.25 -11.64
C THR A 203 21.45 3.41 -10.21
N TYR A 204 20.21 2.98 -9.98
CA TYR A 204 19.66 2.92 -8.62
C TYR A 204 20.39 1.88 -7.77
N PRO A 205 20.91 2.26 -6.60
CA PRO A 205 21.50 1.33 -5.63
C PRO A 205 20.49 0.26 -5.18
N LYS A 206 21.00 -0.92 -4.80
CA LYS A 206 20.18 -2.07 -4.39
C LYS A 206 20.57 -2.59 -3.01
N GLY A 207 19.63 -3.23 -2.33
CA GLY A 207 19.88 -3.87 -1.03
C GLY A 207 20.37 -2.87 0.03
N ASP A 208 21.39 -3.25 0.79
CA ASP A 208 21.89 -2.43 1.90
C ASP A 208 22.66 -1.18 1.44
N GLU A 209 23.11 -1.13 0.20
CA GLU A 209 23.77 0.05 -0.36
C GLU A 209 22.86 1.29 -0.31
N VAL A 210 21.54 1.12 -0.51
CA VAL A 210 20.56 2.21 -0.43
C VAL A 210 20.63 2.95 0.89
N LYS A 211 20.83 2.24 1.99
CA LYS A 211 20.89 2.80 3.36
C LYS A 211 22.11 3.70 3.57
N THR A 212 23.20 3.45 2.83
CA THR A 212 24.43 4.26 2.93
C THR A 212 24.28 5.65 2.30
N LEU A 213 23.23 5.86 1.52
CA LEU A 213 22.97 7.08 0.77
C LEU A 213 21.98 8.02 1.48
N ALA A 214 21.96 8.00 2.80
CA ALA A 214 20.98 8.71 3.62
C ALA A 214 20.78 10.17 3.21
N ASN A 215 21.85 10.96 3.01
CA ASN A 215 21.72 12.36 2.63
C ASN A 215 21.00 12.56 1.29
N LEU A 216 21.25 11.67 0.30
CA LEU A 216 20.55 11.71 -0.99
C LEU A 216 19.08 11.36 -0.81
N ASN A 217 18.80 10.30 -0.06
CA ASN A 217 17.46 9.77 0.16
C ASN A 217 16.59 10.77 0.93
N GLU A 218 17.09 11.35 2.00
CA GLU A 218 16.36 12.30 2.83
C GLU A 218 16.07 13.62 2.09
N VAL A 219 17.05 14.16 1.34
CA VAL A 219 16.83 15.36 0.52
C VAL A 219 15.80 15.08 -0.59
N GLY A 220 15.89 13.93 -1.25
CA GLY A 220 14.91 13.53 -2.26
C GLY A 220 13.51 13.36 -1.70
N THR A 221 13.38 12.76 -0.53
CA THR A 221 12.11 12.61 0.19
C THR A 221 11.52 13.97 0.56
N CYS A 222 12.33 14.86 1.14
CA CYS A 222 11.88 16.21 1.51
C CYS A 222 11.39 17.01 0.30
N LEU A 223 12.06 16.92 -0.83
CA LEU A 223 11.61 17.58 -2.06
C LEU A 223 10.29 17.01 -2.59
N TRP A 224 10.10 15.70 -2.50
CA TRP A 224 8.83 15.09 -2.85
C TRP A 224 7.69 15.61 -1.96
N ILE A 225 7.87 15.59 -0.63
CA ILE A 225 6.87 16.05 0.34
C ILE A 225 6.53 17.52 0.09
N LYS A 226 7.56 18.38 -0.16
CA LYS A 226 7.37 19.80 -0.47
C LYS A 226 6.54 19.99 -1.74
N ALA A 227 6.86 19.26 -2.80
CA ALA A 227 6.13 19.37 -4.06
C ALA A 227 4.67 18.94 -3.92
N GLU A 228 4.39 17.87 -3.18
CA GLU A 228 3.02 17.44 -2.88
C GLU A 228 2.27 18.47 -2.00
N ALA A 229 2.92 19.05 -1.01
CA ALA A 229 2.32 20.11 -0.19
C ALA A 229 1.95 21.34 -1.02
N LEU A 230 2.86 21.80 -1.89
CA LEU A 230 2.59 22.92 -2.82
C LEU A 230 1.45 22.61 -3.78
N ARG A 231 1.41 21.39 -4.32
CA ARG A 231 0.33 20.92 -5.19
C ARG A 231 -1.02 20.93 -4.48
N LEU A 232 -1.09 20.43 -3.26
CA LEU A 232 -2.32 20.39 -2.45
C LEU A 232 -2.74 21.78 -1.96
N LYS A 233 -1.78 22.69 -1.74
CA LYS A 233 -2.03 24.11 -1.46
C LYS A 233 -2.58 24.86 -2.68
N GLY A 234 -2.48 24.30 -3.89
CA GLY A 234 -2.91 24.92 -5.15
C GLY A 234 -1.81 25.64 -5.92
N ASP A 235 -0.59 25.72 -5.39
CA ASP A 235 0.56 26.34 -6.07
C ASP A 235 1.20 25.38 -7.07
N LYS A 236 0.52 25.17 -8.18
CA LYS A 236 0.95 24.24 -9.24
C LYS A 236 2.32 24.60 -9.84
N ALA A 237 2.62 25.89 -9.98
CA ALA A 237 3.85 26.36 -10.61
C ALA A 237 5.09 26.02 -9.75
N GLN A 238 5.01 26.28 -8.45
CA GLN A 238 6.09 25.92 -7.52
C GLN A 238 6.18 24.41 -7.31
N ALA A 239 5.05 23.68 -7.30
CA ALA A 239 5.05 22.23 -7.25
C ALA A 239 5.84 21.62 -8.42
N VAL A 240 5.54 22.04 -9.67
CA VAL A 240 6.27 21.61 -10.88
C VAL A 240 7.75 21.94 -10.79
N THR A 241 8.09 23.14 -10.34
CA THR A 241 9.50 23.57 -10.17
C THR A 241 10.23 22.65 -9.18
N THR A 242 9.59 22.33 -8.07
CA THR A 242 10.16 21.46 -7.01
C THR A 242 10.31 20.01 -7.50
N TYR A 243 9.32 19.47 -8.20
CA TYR A 243 9.44 18.15 -8.85
C TYR A 243 10.58 18.12 -9.88
N LYS A 244 10.71 19.15 -10.72
CA LYS A 244 11.82 19.26 -11.69
C LYS A 244 13.19 19.31 -10.99
N GLN A 245 13.30 19.98 -9.85
CA GLN A 245 14.52 20.00 -9.05
C GLN A 245 14.87 18.57 -8.57
N LEU A 246 13.89 17.82 -8.04
CA LEU A 246 14.06 16.44 -7.60
C LEU A 246 14.55 15.55 -8.76
N VAL A 247 13.87 15.57 -9.90
CA VAL A 247 14.20 14.76 -11.08
C VAL A 247 15.61 15.06 -11.61
N ARG A 248 15.98 16.34 -11.68
CA ARG A 248 17.28 16.76 -12.29
C ARG A 248 18.47 16.55 -11.36
N SER A 249 18.29 16.80 -10.06
CA SER A 249 19.42 16.91 -9.13
C SER A 249 19.54 15.77 -8.14
N TYR A 250 18.49 14.96 -7.99
CA TYR A 250 18.41 13.89 -6.98
C TYR A 250 17.70 12.66 -7.55
N LYS A 251 17.96 12.35 -8.83
CA LYS A 251 17.32 11.28 -9.60
C LYS A 251 17.36 9.93 -8.90
N TYR A 252 18.47 9.59 -8.28
CA TYR A 252 18.71 8.29 -7.69
C TYR A 252 18.34 8.19 -6.21
N ALA A 253 17.69 9.23 -5.66
CA ALA A 253 17.12 9.17 -4.32
C ALA A 253 16.08 8.06 -4.22
N GLN A 254 16.07 7.37 -3.08
CA GLN A 254 15.09 6.35 -2.75
C GLN A 254 14.52 6.61 -1.36
N CYS A 255 13.20 6.61 -1.26
CA CYS A 255 12.49 6.84 -0.01
C CYS A 255 12.07 5.52 0.60
N TRP A 256 12.27 5.36 1.90
CA TRP A 256 11.75 4.21 2.63
C TRP A 256 10.26 4.40 2.89
N ASP A 257 9.46 3.45 2.44
CA ASP A 257 8.05 3.37 2.80
C ASP A 257 7.90 2.64 4.14
N SER A 258 7.00 3.11 4.99
CA SER A 258 6.70 2.51 6.29
C SER A 258 6.25 1.05 6.21
N GLN A 259 5.84 0.60 5.04
CA GLN A 259 5.44 -0.77 4.74
C GLN A 259 6.59 -1.67 4.28
N GLY A 260 7.86 -1.15 4.26
CA GLY A 260 9.04 -1.98 4.15
C GLY A 260 9.72 -2.08 2.79
N TRP A 261 9.53 -1.11 1.90
CA TRP A 261 10.28 -1.07 0.63
C TRP A 261 10.85 0.32 0.31
N TRP A 262 11.83 0.35 -0.60
CA TRP A 262 12.37 1.58 -1.16
C TRP A 262 11.62 1.95 -2.44
N TRP A 263 11.09 3.18 -2.53
CA TRP A 263 10.48 3.72 -3.73
C TRP A 263 11.25 4.93 -4.25
N LYS A 264 11.03 5.32 -5.49
CA LYS A 264 11.84 6.28 -6.24
C LYS A 264 11.08 7.60 -6.43
N PRO A 265 11.31 8.60 -5.59
CA PRO A 265 10.56 9.86 -5.64
C PRO A 265 10.74 10.65 -6.95
N ALA A 266 11.90 10.52 -7.61
CA ALA A 266 12.15 11.20 -8.87
C ALA A 266 11.31 10.63 -10.04
N GLU A 267 11.08 9.32 -10.07
CA GLU A 267 10.19 8.69 -11.06
C GLU A 267 8.73 9.13 -10.85
N ALA A 268 8.27 9.15 -9.59
CA ALA A 268 6.96 9.66 -9.25
C ALA A 268 6.80 11.15 -9.58
N ALA A 269 7.83 11.96 -9.34
CA ALA A 269 7.85 13.39 -9.66
C ALA A 269 7.75 13.66 -11.16
N ALA A 270 8.40 12.85 -12.01
CA ALA A 270 8.33 13.01 -13.47
C ALA A 270 6.88 12.90 -13.97
N ILE A 271 6.09 11.99 -13.42
CA ILE A 271 4.70 11.80 -13.78
C ILE A 271 3.85 12.98 -13.29
N LYS A 272 4.11 13.46 -12.04
CA LYS A 272 3.40 14.63 -11.51
C LYS A 272 3.66 15.89 -12.33
N ILE A 273 4.87 16.05 -12.87
CA ILE A 273 5.19 17.14 -13.82
C ILE A 273 4.30 17.06 -15.05
N ASP A 274 4.21 15.88 -15.68
CA ASP A 274 3.42 15.70 -16.91
C ASP A 274 1.93 15.90 -16.65
N GLU A 275 1.40 15.44 -15.52
CA GLU A 275 0.02 15.70 -15.09
C GLU A 275 -0.27 17.21 -14.93
N LEU A 276 0.64 17.95 -14.27
CA LEU A 276 0.45 19.36 -13.94
C LEU A 276 0.68 20.30 -15.13
N GLU A 277 1.55 19.92 -16.08
CA GLU A 277 1.85 20.70 -17.29
C GLU A 277 0.91 20.35 -18.45
N GLY A 278 -0.08 19.47 -18.23
CA GLY A 278 -1.05 19.06 -19.27
C GLY A 278 -0.40 18.24 -20.39
N ARG A 279 0.83 17.80 -20.18
CA ARG A 279 1.51 16.87 -21.07
C ARG A 279 1.06 15.47 -20.69
N GLY A 280 -0.09 15.04 -21.20
CA GLY A 280 -0.53 13.66 -21.06
C GLY A 280 0.61 12.73 -21.45
N THR A 281 0.88 11.77 -20.60
CA THR A 281 1.93 10.76 -20.64
C THR A 281 2.49 10.46 -22.06
N LYS A 282 3.49 11.22 -22.47
CA LYS A 282 4.43 10.82 -23.51
C LYS A 282 5.74 10.47 -22.81
N GLY A 283 6.01 9.17 -22.75
CA GLY A 283 7.37 8.68 -22.52
C GLY A 283 7.67 8.09 -21.17
N ILE A 284 7.07 6.97 -20.84
CA ILE A 284 7.82 5.73 -20.67
C ILE A 284 7.30 4.84 -21.80
N GLU A 285 8.12 4.56 -22.78
CA GLU A 285 7.87 3.49 -23.74
C GLU A 285 7.93 2.14 -22.99
N THR A 286 6.88 1.82 -22.25
CA THR A 286 6.31 0.48 -22.38
C THR A 286 5.82 0.46 -23.81
N ALA A 287 6.28 -0.50 -24.60
CA ALA A 287 5.91 -0.62 -26.02
C ALA A 287 4.44 -0.22 -26.19
N PRO A 288 4.10 0.70 -27.12
CA PRO A 288 2.79 1.32 -27.14
C PRO A 288 1.76 0.20 -27.16
N LEU A 289 0.94 0.11 -26.12
CA LEU A 289 -0.32 -0.62 -26.17
C LEU A 289 -1.02 -0.01 -27.38
N LYS A 290 -1.01 -0.76 -28.49
CA LYS A 290 -1.65 -0.34 -29.72
C LYS A 290 -3.04 0.19 -29.34
N SER A 291 -3.39 1.39 -29.79
CA SER A 291 -4.62 2.12 -29.49
C SER A 291 -5.94 1.36 -29.72
N SER A 292 -5.86 0.09 -30.13
CA SER A 292 -6.96 -0.84 -30.35
C SER A 292 -7.49 -1.54 -29.09
N LEU A 293 -6.89 -1.35 -27.92
CA LEU A 293 -7.32 -1.97 -26.65
C LEU A 293 -8.26 -1.08 -25.81
N ARG A 294 -8.81 0.00 -26.35
CA ARG A 294 -9.96 0.64 -25.71
C ARG A 294 -11.12 -0.31 -25.78
N LEU A 295 -11.40 -0.94 -24.64
CA LEU A 295 -12.66 -1.63 -24.46
C LEU A 295 -13.80 -0.63 -24.67
N PRO A 296 -14.92 -1.06 -25.23
CA PRO A 296 -16.09 -0.20 -25.39
C PRO A 296 -16.65 0.30 -24.04
N GLY A 297 -16.29 -0.34 -22.93
CA GLY A 297 -16.60 0.10 -21.56
C GLY A 297 -15.78 -0.65 -20.53
N LYS A 298 -15.62 -0.04 -19.34
CA LYS A 298 -14.86 -0.64 -18.22
C LYS A 298 -15.68 -1.62 -17.40
N LYS A 299 -17.02 -1.44 -17.38
CA LYS A 299 -17.92 -2.19 -16.52
C LYS A 299 -18.10 -3.63 -16.99
N GLY A 300 -17.67 -4.55 -16.16
CA GLY A 300 -17.85 -5.99 -16.34
C GLY A 300 -18.71 -6.59 -15.25
N ILE A 301 -18.80 -7.90 -15.24
CA ILE A 301 -19.42 -8.71 -14.19
C ILE A 301 -18.74 -10.07 -14.14
N CYS A 302 -18.84 -10.78 -13.03
CA CYS A 302 -18.39 -12.14 -12.89
C CYS A 302 -19.58 -13.05 -12.55
N PHE A 303 -20.08 -13.77 -13.56
CA PHE A 303 -21.08 -14.81 -13.41
C PHE A 303 -20.62 -16.08 -14.10
N THR A 304 -20.83 -17.20 -13.44
CA THR A 304 -20.60 -18.50 -14.07
C THR A 304 -21.55 -18.68 -15.26
N LEU A 305 -21.00 -19.01 -16.41
CA LEU A 305 -21.75 -19.37 -17.61
C LEU A 305 -21.38 -20.81 -17.99
N ARG A 306 -22.28 -21.73 -17.73
CA ARG A 306 -22.15 -23.17 -18.07
C ARG A 306 -23.32 -23.62 -18.91
N ASP A 307 -23.22 -24.82 -19.44
CA ASP A 307 -24.31 -25.41 -20.20
C ASP A 307 -25.55 -25.68 -19.33
N PRO A 308 -26.76 -25.71 -19.92
CA PRO A 308 -27.98 -26.00 -19.18
C PRO A 308 -27.91 -27.35 -18.48
N GLY A 309 -28.30 -27.36 -17.20
CA GLY A 309 -28.26 -28.56 -16.35
C GLY A 309 -27.09 -28.58 -15.36
N GLU A 310 -26.17 -27.62 -15.46
CA GLU A 310 -25.08 -27.40 -14.49
C GLU A 310 -25.36 -26.16 -13.65
N ASP A 311 -24.78 -26.12 -12.44
CA ASP A 311 -24.79 -24.93 -11.61
C ASP A 311 -24.16 -23.75 -12.36
N GLY A 312 -24.82 -22.60 -12.33
CA GLY A 312 -24.38 -21.42 -13.09
C GLY A 312 -24.73 -21.48 -14.58
N SER A 313 -25.82 -22.13 -14.91
CA SER A 313 -26.34 -22.22 -16.29
C SER A 313 -26.45 -20.83 -16.94
N TRP A 314 -26.02 -20.72 -18.20
CA TRP A 314 -26.17 -19.50 -18.97
C TRP A 314 -27.62 -19.05 -19.14
N LYS A 315 -28.60 -19.96 -19.07
CA LYS A 315 -30.03 -19.62 -19.15
C LYS A 315 -30.46 -18.72 -17.98
N GLU A 316 -29.85 -18.90 -16.83
CA GLU A 316 -30.13 -18.10 -15.64
C GLU A 316 -29.27 -16.82 -15.58
N ASN A 317 -28.00 -16.98 -15.85
CA ASN A 317 -27.03 -15.90 -15.61
C ASN A 317 -26.90 -14.92 -16.78
N LEU A 318 -27.10 -15.34 -18.03
CA LEU A 318 -27.02 -14.42 -19.16
C LEU A 318 -28.09 -13.31 -19.12
N PRO A 319 -29.35 -13.55 -18.73
CA PRO A 319 -30.32 -12.48 -18.47
C PRO A 319 -29.87 -11.50 -17.37
N ARG A 320 -29.25 -12.01 -16.31
CA ARG A 320 -28.70 -11.17 -15.21
C ARG A 320 -27.54 -10.30 -15.71
N ILE A 321 -26.62 -10.86 -16.47
CA ILE A 321 -25.50 -10.13 -17.10
C ILE A 321 -26.01 -9.02 -18.01
N ASN A 322 -27.01 -9.31 -18.83
CA ASN A 322 -27.63 -8.32 -19.72
C ASN A 322 -28.36 -7.22 -18.93
N ALA A 323 -29.04 -7.58 -17.83
CA ALA A 323 -29.78 -6.61 -17.01
C ALA A 323 -28.88 -5.55 -16.38
N VAL A 324 -27.62 -5.85 -16.08
CA VAL A 324 -26.66 -4.88 -15.55
C VAL A 324 -25.86 -4.11 -16.61
N ASN A 325 -26.14 -4.35 -17.91
CA ASN A 325 -25.46 -3.69 -19.03
C ASN A 325 -23.93 -3.84 -18.96
N ALA A 326 -23.43 -5.04 -18.65
CA ALA A 326 -21.99 -5.32 -18.62
C ALA A 326 -21.41 -5.39 -20.03
N TYR A 327 -20.21 -4.82 -20.23
CA TYR A 327 -19.49 -4.89 -21.50
C TYR A 327 -18.67 -6.16 -21.62
N TRP A 328 -18.30 -6.79 -20.49
CA TRP A 328 -17.54 -8.02 -20.42
C TRP A 328 -17.94 -8.87 -19.23
N ASN A 329 -17.67 -10.16 -19.35
CA ASN A 329 -17.91 -11.17 -18.32
C ASN A 329 -16.77 -12.19 -18.29
N TYR A 330 -16.51 -12.79 -17.14
CA TYR A 330 -15.74 -14.02 -17.01
C TYR A 330 -16.44 -15.00 -16.07
N SER A 331 -16.06 -16.27 -16.15
CA SER A 331 -16.78 -17.39 -15.52
C SER A 331 -15.84 -18.30 -14.72
N TRP A 332 -14.71 -17.80 -14.25
CA TRP A 332 -13.64 -18.60 -13.61
C TRP A 332 -13.22 -19.83 -14.45
N SER A 333 -13.35 -19.75 -15.75
CA SER A 333 -13.11 -20.83 -16.70
C SER A 333 -12.47 -20.28 -17.97
N VAL A 334 -11.83 -21.18 -18.72
CA VAL A 334 -11.32 -20.90 -20.07
C VAL A 334 -12.42 -21.05 -21.13
N GLN A 335 -13.51 -21.69 -20.79
CA GLN A 335 -14.58 -22.04 -21.74
C GLN A 335 -15.57 -20.89 -21.93
N ARG A 336 -15.72 -20.45 -23.16
CA ARG A 336 -16.81 -19.56 -23.58
C ARG A 336 -18.01 -20.40 -24.01
N VAL A 337 -19.21 -20.06 -23.52
CA VAL A 337 -20.44 -20.67 -23.99
C VAL A 337 -20.94 -20.01 -25.29
N ASP A 338 -21.47 -20.79 -26.24
CA ASP A 338 -21.92 -20.28 -27.54
C ASP A 338 -23.08 -19.29 -27.43
N ALA A 339 -23.90 -19.44 -26.39
CA ALA A 339 -25.01 -18.53 -26.11
C ALA A 339 -24.59 -17.11 -25.74
N GLN A 340 -23.32 -16.88 -25.35
CA GLN A 340 -22.84 -15.53 -25.00
C GLN A 340 -22.79 -14.66 -26.25
N PRO A 341 -23.43 -13.46 -26.24
CA PRO A 341 -23.42 -12.55 -27.38
C PRO A 341 -22.01 -12.14 -27.82
N ALA A 342 -21.76 -12.03 -29.11
CA ALA A 342 -20.47 -11.55 -29.65
C ALA A 342 -20.18 -10.09 -29.27
N SER A 343 -21.21 -9.29 -28.95
CA SER A 343 -21.09 -7.91 -28.48
C SER A 343 -20.55 -7.80 -27.05
N MET A 344 -20.58 -8.89 -26.29
CA MET A 344 -20.06 -8.95 -24.92
C MET A 344 -18.71 -9.67 -24.94
N GLU A 345 -17.66 -9.00 -24.48
CA GLU A 345 -16.34 -9.62 -24.38
C GLU A 345 -16.35 -10.72 -23.32
N PHE A 346 -15.81 -11.89 -23.66
CA PHE A 346 -15.52 -12.96 -22.72
C PHE A 346 -14.04 -12.93 -22.35
N LEU A 347 -13.73 -12.90 -21.05
CA LEU A 347 -12.38 -13.00 -20.53
C LEU A 347 -12.15 -14.41 -20.00
N PRO A 348 -11.48 -15.30 -20.74
CA PRO A 348 -11.12 -16.61 -20.23
C PRO A 348 -10.09 -16.47 -19.11
N MET A 349 -10.19 -17.36 -18.11
CA MET A 349 -9.32 -17.43 -16.94
C MET A 349 -8.71 -18.84 -16.82
N ALA A 350 -7.38 -18.89 -16.65
CA ALA A 350 -6.76 -20.09 -16.08
C ALA A 350 -6.93 -20.02 -14.55
N TRP A 351 -7.95 -20.69 -14.03
CA TRP A 351 -8.24 -20.66 -12.58
C TRP A 351 -7.06 -21.17 -11.75
N GLY A 352 -6.40 -22.22 -12.20
CA GLY A 352 -5.18 -22.78 -11.65
C GLY A 352 -4.47 -23.65 -12.69
N ALA A 353 -3.29 -24.14 -12.37
CA ALA A 353 -2.55 -25.09 -13.18
C ALA A 353 -1.75 -26.06 -12.30
N TRP A 354 -1.78 -27.34 -12.65
CA TRP A 354 -1.08 -28.40 -11.91
C TRP A 354 -0.15 -29.21 -12.80
N LYS A 355 -0.39 -29.20 -14.13
CA LYS A 355 0.47 -29.79 -15.13
C LYS A 355 0.53 -28.92 -16.38
N THR A 356 1.71 -28.78 -16.95
CA THR A 356 1.94 -27.95 -18.15
C THR A 356 1.13 -28.45 -19.34
N GLU A 357 1.13 -29.75 -19.57
CA GLU A 357 0.44 -30.37 -20.68
C GLU A 357 -1.08 -30.18 -20.62
N ASP A 358 -1.67 -30.37 -19.45
CA ASP A 358 -3.11 -30.18 -19.25
C ASP A 358 -3.51 -28.73 -19.54
N LEU A 359 -2.72 -27.76 -19.06
CA LEU A 359 -2.94 -26.35 -19.34
C LEU A 359 -2.82 -26.06 -20.85
N GLN A 360 -1.74 -26.52 -21.50
CA GLN A 360 -1.53 -26.33 -22.93
C GLN A 360 -2.67 -26.91 -23.76
N ASN A 361 -3.11 -28.13 -23.46
CA ASN A 361 -4.20 -28.82 -24.17
C ASN A 361 -5.53 -28.06 -23.98
N SER A 362 -5.82 -27.61 -22.77
CA SER A 362 -7.02 -26.82 -22.47
C SER A 362 -7.04 -25.51 -23.25
N LEU A 363 -5.94 -24.78 -23.24
CA LEU A 363 -5.82 -23.50 -23.96
C LEU A 363 -5.91 -23.70 -25.48
N ALA A 364 -5.22 -24.70 -26.02
CA ALA A 364 -5.25 -25.01 -27.44
C ALA A 364 -6.66 -25.37 -27.93
N LYS A 365 -7.40 -26.12 -27.13
CA LYS A 365 -8.74 -26.58 -27.49
C LYS A 365 -9.80 -25.50 -27.32
N GLN A 366 -9.73 -24.70 -26.27
CA GLN A 366 -10.84 -23.84 -25.86
C GLN A 366 -10.58 -22.34 -26.09
N VAL A 367 -9.33 -21.90 -25.99
CA VAL A 367 -8.99 -20.46 -26.04
C VAL A 367 -8.46 -20.03 -27.40
N VAL A 368 -7.53 -20.80 -27.98
CA VAL A 368 -6.90 -20.45 -29.27
C VAL A 368 -7.93 -20.27 -30.38
N PRO A 369 -8.95 -21.16 -30.56
CA PRO A 369 -9.98 -20.94 -31.57
C PRO A 369 -10.80 -19.67 -31.35
N GLN A 370 -11.05 -19.28 -30.08
CA GLN A 370 -11.78 -18.09 -29.76
C GLN A 370 -10.95 -16.82 -29.99
N ILE A 371 -9.63 -16.87 -29.79
CA ILE A 371 -8.71 -15.79 -30.18
C ILE A 371 -8.73 -15.60 -31.70
N GLN A 372 -8.64 -16.70 -32.46
CA GLN A 372 -8.67 -16.68 -33.93
C GLN A 372 -9.99 -16.11 -34.47
N ALA A 373 -11.11 -16.43 -33.81
CA ALA A 373 -12.43 -15.90 -34.13
C ALA A 373 -12.65 -14.43 -33.66
N GLY A 374 -11.70 -13.84 -32.95
CA GLY A 374 -11.81 -12.46 -32.43
C GLY A 374 -12.71 -12.31 -31.19
N ASN A 375 -13.17 -13.41 -30.60
CA ASN A 375 -14.04 -13.41 -29.42
C ASN A 375 -13.27 -13.21 -28.12
N VAL A 376 -11.98 -13.56 -28.07
CA VAL A 376 -11.08 -13.40 -26.92
C VAL A 376 -9.97 -12.44 -27.29
N LYS A 377 -9.85 -11.34 -26.54
CA LYS A 377 -8.88 -10.26 -26.79
C LYS A 377 -7.85 -10.12 -25.69
N ARG A 378 -8.06 -10.72 -24.51
CA ARG A 378 -7.17 -10.72 -23.34
C ARG A 378 -7.47 -11.96 -22.51
N PHE A 379 -6.54 -12.26 -21.59
CA PHE A 379 -6.60 -13.50 -20.80
C PHE A 379 -6.30 -13.21 -19.32
N LEU A 380 -7.05 -13.84 -18.41
CA LEU A 380 -6.87 -13.72 -16.97
C LEU A 380 -5.93 -14.82 -16.45
N GLY A 381 -4.99 -14.44 -15.59
CA GLY A 381 -4.13 -15.37 -14.86
C GLY A 381 -4.88 -16.12 -13.77
N PHE A 382 -4.11 -16.69 -12.83
CA PHE A 382 -4.62 -17.62 -11.82
C PHE A 382 -5.48 -16.91 -10.77
N ASN A 383 -6.49 -17.64 -10.25
CA ASN A 383 -7.46 -17.14 -9.27
C ASN A 383 -6.98 -17.36 -7.84
N GLU A 384 -6.79 -16.29 -7.09
CA GLU A 384 -6.36 -16.29 -5.69
C GLU A 384 -5.33 -17.39 -5.35
N PRO A 385 -4.21 -17.45 -6.08
CA PRO A 385 -3.23 -18.52 -5.88
C PRO A 385 -2.54 -18.46 -4.52
N ASP A 386 -2.63 -17.32 -3.85
CA ASP A 386 -2.14 -17.06 -2.50
C ASP A 386 -3.05 -17.63 -1.39
N LYS A 387 -4.25 -18.12 -1.74
CA LYS A 387 -5.25 -18.58 -0.78
C LYS A 387 -5.45 -20.10 -0.85
N ARG A 388 -5.38 -20.76 0.31
CA ARG A 388 -5.41 -22.22 0.41
C ARG A 388 -6.70 -22.84 -0.13
N GLU A 389 -7.84 -22.18 0.03
CA GLU A 389 -9.16 -22.64 -0.41
C GLU A 389 -9.44 -22.31 -1.89
N GLN A 390 -8.51 -21.67 -2.58
CA GLN A 390 -8.59 -21.28 -3.98
C GLN A 390 -7.53 -22.04 -4.81
N ALA A 391 -6.94 -21.43 -5.81
CA ALA A 391 -5.97 -22.13 -6.65
C ALA A 391 -4.74 -22.67 -5.89
N ASN A 392 -4.42 -22.10 -4.74
CA ASN A 392 -3.39 -22.60 -3.81
C ASN A 392 -2.09 -23.00 -4.51
N MET A 393 -1.52 -22.09 -5.26
CA MET A 393 -0.31 -22.31 -6.04
C MET A 393 0.87 -21.57 -5.44
N PRO A 394 2.03 -22.23 -5.20
CA PRO A 394 3.27 -21.50 -4.96
C PRO A 394 3.58 -20.53 -6.10
N TYR A 395 4.08 -19.32 -5.81
CA TYR A 395 4.36 -18.34 -6.86
C TYR A 395 5.36 -18.86 -7.92
N MET A 396 6.32 -19.68 -7.52
CA MET A 396 7.26 -20.31 -8.47
C MET A 396 6.58 -21.31 -9.41
N GLU A 397 5.51 -21.99 -9.01
CA GLU A 397 4.71 -22.80 -9.91
C GLU A 397 3.93 -21.92 -10.90
N ALA A 398 3.35 -20.82 -10.44
CA ALA A 398 2.72 -19.86 -11.34
C ALA A 398 3.72 -19.29 -12.36
N ILE A 399 4.93 -18.96 -11.95
CA ILE A 399 6.06 -18.55 -12.81
C ILE A 399 6.40 -19.62 -13.84
N LYS A 400 6.41 -20.89 -13.47
CA LYS A 400 6.69 -22.01 -14.37
C LYS A 400 5.64 -22.13 -15.50
N TYR A 401 4.38 -21.88 -15.17
CA TYR A 401 3.29 -21.96 -16.16
C TYR A 401 3.10 -20.68 -16.98
N TRP A 402 3.66 -19.54 -16.55
CA TRP A 402 3.43 -18.25 -17.19
C TRP A 402 3.80 -18.22 -18.69
N PRO A 403 4.91 -18.83 -19.17
CA PRO A 403 5.24 -18.89 -20.60
C PRO A 403 4.16 -19.56 -21.45
N VAL A 404 3.39 -20.48 -20.87
CA VAL A 404 2.26 -21.12 -21.59
C VAL A 404 1.17 -20.09 -21.85
N LEU A 405 0.88 -19.19 -20.89
CA LEU A 405 -0.09 -18.11 -21.09
C LEU A 405 0.44 -17.07 -22.09
N GLU A 406 1.73 -16.75 -22.06
CA GLU A 406 2.35 -15.82 -23.03
C GLU A 406 2.26 -16.33 -24.48
N SER A 407 2.24 -17.65 -24.70
CA SER A 407 2.10 -18.25 -26.02
C SER A 407 0.76 -17.93 -26.71
N LEU A 408 -0.25 -17.51 -25.96
CA LEU A 408 -1.55 -17.05 -26.48
C LEU A 408 -1.45 -15.75 -27.30
N LYS A 409 -0.38 -14.95 -27.10
CA LYS A 409 -0.11 -13.68 -27.80
C LYS A 409 -1.21 -12.62 -27.67
N VAL A 410 -2.08 -12.73 -26.69
CA VAL A 410 -3.03 -11.70 -26.27
C VAL A 410 -2.55 -11.04 -24.99
N PRO A 411 -2.99 -9.81 -24.66
CA PRO A 411 -2.69 -9.18 -23.39
C PRO A 411 -3.06 -10.06 -22.19
N LEU A 412 -2.17 -10.10 -21.20
CA LEU A 412 -2.27 -10.95 -20.02
C LEU A 412 -2.52 -10.12 -18.76
N CYS A 413 -3.49 -10.55 -17.96
CA CYS A 413 -3.69 -10.07 -16.61
C CYS A 413 -2.88 -10.94 -15.64
N SER A 414 -2.22 -10.32 -14.67
CA SER A 414 -1.56 -11.07 -13.60
C SER A 414 -2.53 -12.02 -12.89
N PRO A 415 -2.05 -12.96 -12.09
CA PRO A 415 -2.91 -13.62 -11.11
C PRO A 415 -3.63 -12.56 -10.26
N ALA A 416 -4.89 -12.80 -9.92
CA ALA A 416 -5.66 -11.96 -9.01
C ALA A 416 -5.61 -12.59 -7.61
N CYS A 417 -4.82 -12.00 -6.73
CA CYS A 417 -4.60 -12.50 -5.37
C CYS A 417 -5.68 -12.02 -4.40
N ALA A 418 -5.99 -12.81 -3.38
CA ALA A 418 -6.79 -12.39 -2.23
C ALA A 418 -6.09 -11.27 -1.46
N ASN A 419 -4.75 -11.27 -1.40
CA ASN A 419 -3.93 -10.17 -0.94
C ASN A 419 -3.16 -9.50 -2.11
N PRO A 420 -3.83 -8.63 -2.89
CA PRO A 420 -3.20 -8.04 -4.07
C PRO A 420 -2.07 -7.05 -3.74
N GLU A 421 -1.99 -6.54 -2.50
CA GLU A 421 -0.89 -5.67 -2.09
C GLU A 421 0.42 -6.45 -1.87
N GLY A 422 0.36 -7.78 -1.70
CA GLY A 422 1.54 -8.62 -1.51
C GLY A 422 2.39 -8.16 -0.32
N ILE A 423 1.74 -7.89 0.80
CA ILE A 423 2.33 -7.55 2.11
C ILE A 423 2.00 -8.66 3.10
N ASP A 424 2.87 -8.85 4.10
CA ASP A 424 2.55 -9.72 5.22
C ASP A 424 1.40 -9.12 6.01
N ASP A 425 0.22 -9.68 5.82
CA ASP A 425 -0.99 -9.29 6.51
C ASP A 425 -1.68 -10.54 7.05
N ASP A 426 -1.53 -10.76 8.34
CA ASP A 426 -2.15 -11.89 9.04
C ASP A 426 -3.67 -11.72 9.21
N SER A 427 -4.24 -10.61 8.75
CA SER A 427 -5.68 -10.33 8.87
C SER A 427 -6.55 -11.25 8.00
N VAL A 428 -5.97 -11.83 6.94
CA VAL A 428 -6.67 -12.75 6.04
C VAL A 428 -6.17 -14.17 6.27
N GLN A 429 -6.96 -14.95 7.00
CA GLN A 429 -6.63 -16.34 7.30
C GLN A 429 -6.46 -17.19 6.04
N GLY A 430 -5.38 -17.98 5.99
CA GLY A 430 -5.11 -18.91 4.89
C GLY A 430 -4.48 -18.27 3.66
N VAL A 431 -4.08 -16.99 3.71
CA VAL A 431 -3.43 -16.26 2.62
C VAL A 431 -1.93 -16.17 2.84
N THR A 432 -1.13 -16.36 1.78
CA THR A 432 0.31 -16.10 1.80
C THR A 432 0.57 -14.62 1.50
N GLY A 433 0.87 -13.82 2.52
CA GLY A 433 0.89 -12.35 2.45
C GLY A 433 1.77 -11.75 1.35
N THR A 434 2.92 -12.34 1.06
CA THR A 434 3.88 -11.77 0.09
C THR A 434 3.76 -12.31 -1.32
N TRP A 435 2.85 -13.24 -1.58
CA TRP A 435 2.75 -14.00 -2.82
C TRP A 435 2.77 -13.12 -4.08
N MET A 436 1.90 -12.12 -4.15
CA MET A 436 1.78 -11.24 -5.31
C MET A 436 3.06 -10.44 -5.57
N ARG A 437 3.69 -9.95 -4.50
CA ARG A 437 4.98 -9.25 -4.59
C ARG A 437 6.06 -10.17 -5.16
N ASP A 438 6.16 -11.38 -4.63
CA ASP A 438 7.21 -12.33 -4.99
C ASP A 438 7.02 -12.84 -6.43
N PHE A 439 5.78 -13.08 -6.84
CA PHE A 439 5.43 -13.39 -8.23
C PHE A 439 5.83 -12.24 -9.18
N MET A 440 5.44 -11.01 -8.88
CA MET A 440 5.73 -9.87 -9.78
C MET A 440 7.22 -9.58 -9.88
N GLN A 441 7.96 -9.69 -8.78
CA GLN A 441 9.42 -9.51 -8.78
C GLN A 441 10.12 -10.57 -9.66
N GLU A 442 9.71 -11.82 -9.56
CA GLU A 442 10.29 -12.90 -10.36
C GLU A 442 9.87 -12.82 -11.83
N ALA A 443 8.61 -12.44 -12.11
CA ALA A 443 8.12 -12.20 -13.46
C ALA A 443 8.90 -11.05 -14.14
N ASP A 444 9.12 -9.94 -13.43
CA ASP A 444 9.92 -8.81 -13.94
C ASP A 444 11.39 -9.21 -14.17
N ARG A 445 11.97 -10.00 -13.27
CA ARG A 445 13.32 -10.54 -13.42
C ARG A 445 13.46 -11.41 -14.68
N ARG A 446 12.43 -12.17 -15.02
CA ARG A 446 12.37 -13.02 -16.22
C ARG A 446 11.89 -12.28 -17.46
N GLN A 447 11.53 -11.01 -17.33
CA GLN A 447 10.95 -10.20 -18.42
C GLN A 447 9.65 -10.77 -18.97
N PHE A 448 8.85 -11.40 -18.12
CA PHE A 448 7.54 -11.90 -18.51
C PHE A 448 6.58 -10.75 -18.80
N ARG A 449 5.74 -10.93 -19.80
CA ARG A 449 4.73 -9.96 -20.16
C ARG A 449 3.54 -10.06 -19.21
N ILE A 450 3.26 -8.96 -18.53
CA ILE A 450 2.06 -8.75 -17.70
C ILE A 450 1.52 -7.37 -18.06
N ASP A 451 0.38 -7.36 -18.74
CA ASP A 451 -0.21 -6.13 -19.29
C ASP A 451 -1.16 -5.45 -18.30
N TYR A 452 -1.79 -6.22 -17.41
CA TYR A 452 -2.71 -5.75 -16.39
C TYR A 452 -2.39 -6.38 -15.03
N ILE A 453 -2.69 -5.66 -13.96
CA ILE A 453 -2.68 -6.21 -12.61
C ILE A 453 -4.10 -6.61 -12.23
N GLY A 454 -4.32 -7.90 -12.00
CA GLY A 454 -5.57 -8.45 -11.49
C GLY A 454 -5.77 -8.09 -10.02
N VAL A 455 -6.97 -7.62 -9.68
CA VAL A 455 -7.26 -7.20 -8.31
C VAL A 455 -8.59 -7.80 -7.85
N HIS A 456 -8.56 -8.46 -6.69
CA HIS A 456 -9.74 -8.77 -5.90
C HIS A 456 -9.80 -7.83 -4.70
N TRP A 457 -11.00 -7.36 -4.37
CA TRP A 457 -11.20 -6.49 -3.23
C TRP A 457 -12.54 -6.76 -2.55
N TYR A 458 -12.46 -7.11 -1.28
CA TYR A 458 -13.60 -7.27 -0.40
C TYR A 458 -13.31 -6.54 0.91
N GLY A 459 -14.09 -5.53 1.23
CA GLY A 459 -13.86 -4.69 2.41
C GLY A 459 -15.13 -4.02 2.90
N SER A 460 -14.96 -3.05 3.80
CA SER A 460 -16.07 -2.20 4.24
C SER A 460 -16.49 -1.23 3.13
N PRO A 461 -17.76 -0.75 3.11
CA PRO A 461 -18.21 0.24 2.13
C PRO A 461 -17.63 1.64 2.39
N ASP A 462 -16.31 1.74 2.38
CA ASP A 462 -15.53 2.98 2.55
C ASP A 462 -14.82 3.35 1.25
N PRO A 463 -15.32 4.37 0.52
CA PRO A 463 -14.73 4.79 -0.74
C PRO A 463 -13.30 5.28 -0.62
N ALA A 464 -12.94 5.92 0.50
CA ALA A 464 -11.59 6.47 0.68
C ALA A 464 -10.56 5.35 0.82
N SER A 465 -10.87 4.32 1.62
CA SER A 465 -10.03 3.13 1.79
C SER A 465 -9.87 2.36 0.48
N PHE A 466 -10.97 2.14 -0.25
CA PHE A 466 -10.93 1.49 -1.58
C PHE A 466 -10.02 2.24 -2.55
N LYS A 467 -10.25 3.54 -2.73
CA LYS A 467 -9.46 4.38 -3.65
C LYS A 467 -7.98 4.37 -3.29
N ALA A 468 -7.66 4.52 -2.01
CA ALA A 468 -6.29 4.47 -1.53
C ALA A 468 -5.63 3.11 -1.81
N LYS A 469 -6.35 1.99 -1.60
CA LYS A 469 -5.84 0.65 -1.88
C LYS A 469 -5.56 0.43 -3.37
N MET A 470 -6.46 0.85 -4.25
CA MET A 470 -6.26 0.77 -5.70
C MET A 470 -5.03 1.58 -6.15
N MET A 471 -4.85 2.76 -5.60
CA MET A 471 -3.68 3.59 -5.90
C MET A 471 -2.38 2.92 -5.45
N ARG A 472 -2.33 2.36 -4.24
CA ARG A 472 -1.14 1.65 -3.73
C ARG A 472 -0.78 0.44 -4.60
N ILE A 473 -1.75 -0.36 -5.01
CA ILE A 473 -1.53 -1.51 -5.90
C ILE A 473 -0.97 -1.04 -7.24
N TYR A 474 -1.58 -0.02 -7.85
CA TYR A 474 -1.13 0.56 -9.11
C TYR A 474 0.33 1.03 -9.03
N GLU A 475 0.67 1.81 -8.01
CA GLU A 475 2.03 2.31 -7.80
C GLU A 475 3.02 1.16 -7.54
N LYS A 476 2.62 0.18 -6.76
CA LYS A 476 3.49 -0.92 -6.35
C LYS A 476 3.98 -1.79 -7.50
N TYR A 477 3.13 -2.05 -8.48
CA TYR A 477 3.45 -2.98 -9.57
C TYR A 477 3.80 -2.27 -10.89
N GLY A 478 4.51 -1.16 -10.79
CA GLY A 478 5.09 -0.47 -11.95
C GLY A 478 4.07 0.28 -12.79
N ARG A 479 2.95 0.68 -12.18
CA ARG A 479 1.87 1.45 -12.83
C ARG A 479 1.26 0.75 -14.03
N ARG A 480 1.21 -0.57 -14.00
CA ARG A 480 0.43 -1.35 -14.96
C ARG A 480 -1.06 -1.13 -14.70
N PRO A 481 -1.88 -0.97 -15.77
CA PRO A 481 -3.32 -0.78 -15.61
C PRO A 481 -3.95 -1.86 -14.73
N LEU A 482 -4.85 -1.47 -13.81
CA LEU A 482 -5.58 -2.41 -12.99
C LEU A 482 -6.78 -2.98 -13.75
N LEU A 483 -7.00 -4.27 -13.60
CA LEU A 483 -8.22 -4.97 -13.95
C LEU A 483 -8.82 -5.53 -12.65
N ILE A 484 -9.83 -4.84 -12.12
CA ILE A 484 -10.48 -5.22 -10.86
C ILE A 484 -11.48 -6.32 -11.21
N THR A 485 -11.04 -7.57 -11.16
CA THR A 485 -11.83 -8.72 -11.61
C THR A 485 -12.92 -9.10 -10.63
N GLU A 486 -12.74 -8.80 -9.34
CA GLU A 486 -13.77 -8.97 -8.32
C GLU A 486 -13.69 -7.82 -7.31
N PHE A 487 -14.83 -7.19 -7.04
CA PHE A 487 -14.94 -6.31 -5.88
C PHE A 487 -16.40 -6.15 -5.43
N ALA A 488 -16.57 -6.12 -4.12
CA ALA A 488 -17.80 -5.72 -3.45
C ALA A 488 -17.51 -5.48 -1.95
N PRO A 489 -18.25 -4.62 -1.25
CA PRO A 489 -18.24 -4.66 0.19
C PRO A 489 -18.72 -6.01 0.73
N ALA A 490 -18.00 -6.57 1.70
CA ALA A 490 -18.32 -7.86 2.32
C ALA A 490 -17.94 -7.89 3.79
N ASP A 491 -18.78 -8.51 4.60
CA ASP A 491 -18.54 -8.77 6.02
C ASP A 491 -18.29 -10.26 6.28
N TRP A 492 -17.05 -10.69 6.12
CA TRP A 492 -16.64 -12.08 6.30
C TRP A 492 -16.83 -12.63 7.72
N GLN A 493 -17.20 -11.78 8.69
CA GLN A 493 -17.48 -12.20 10.06
C GLN A 493 -18.94 -12.57 10.28
N ALA A 494 -19.85 -12.12 9.42
CA ALA A 494 -21.26 -12.41 9.51
C ALA A 494 -21.54 -13.91 9.33
N LYS A 495 -22.31 -14.51 10.25
CA LYS A 495 -22.77 -15.90 10.17
C LYS A 495 -24.19 -16.02 9.65
N THR A 496 -24.95 -14.94 9.78
CA THR A 496 -26.32 -14.79 9.27
C THR A 496 -26.43 -13.45 8.53
N THR A 497 -27.41 -13.32 7.65
CA THR A 497 -27.65 -12.06 6.93
C THR A 497 -27.98 -10.89 7.86
N ALA A 498 -28.55 -11.17 9.05
CA ALA A 498 -28.87 -10.18 10.06
C ALA A 498 -27.63 -9.66 10.83
N GLU A 499 -26.54 -10.43 10.85
CA GLU A 499 -25.28 -10.04 11.49
C GLU A 499 -24.38 -9.21 10.58
N ASN A 500 -24.72 -9.08 9.29
CA ASN A 500 -23.92 -8.27 8.37
C ASN A 500 -23.94 -6.81 8.82
N ARG A 501 -22.77 -6.27 9.11
CA ARG A 501 -22.58 -4.90 9.60
C ARG A 501 -22.77 -3.83 8.52
N HIS A 502 -22.86 -4.22 7.26
CA HIS A 502 -23.06 -3.32 6.13
C HIS A 502 -24.53 -3.33 5.73
N SER A 503 -25.13 -2.16 5.55
CA SER A 503 -26.46 -2.04 4.99
C SER A 503 -26.43 -1.88 3.47
N SER A 504 -27.51 -2.24 2.80
CA SER A 504 -27.64 -2.02 1.33
C SER A 504 -27.57 -0.53 0.96
N GLU A 505 -27.98 0.36 1.86
CA GLU A 505 -27.88 1.80 1.69
C GLU A 505 -26.41 2.25 1.72
N SER A 506 -25.61 1.77 2.69
CA SER A 506 -24.19 2.10 2.78
C SER A 506 -23.41 1.58 1.56
N VAL A 507 -23.77 0.39 1.06
CA VAL A 507 -23.19 -0.16 -0.18
C VAL A 507 -23.59 0.67 -1.40
N LEU A 508 -24.84 1.11 -1.47
CA LEU A 508 -25.30 1.98 -2.57
C LEU A 508 -24.55 3.33 -2.58
N GLU A 509 -24.36 3.94 -1.42
CA GLU A 509 -23.57 5.20 -1.32
C GLU A 509 -22.11 4.96 -1.71
N PHE A 510 -21.50 3.85 -1.27
CA PHE A 510 -20.18 3.43 -1.73
C PHE A 510 -20.12 3.33 -3.26
N MET A 511 -21.10 2.69 -3.90
CA MET A 511 -21.15 2.58 -5.36
C MET A 511 -21.26 3.95 -6.03
N LYS A 512 -22.11 4.85 -5.53
CA LYS A 512 -22.32 6.19 -6.07
C LYS A 512 -21.05 7.04 -6.07
N GLU A 513 -20.19 6.85 -5.08
CA GLU A 513 -18.92 7.58 -4.99
C GLU A 513 -17.78 6.86 -5.72
N THR A 514 -17.78 5.52 -5.71
CA THR A 514 -16.64 4.73 -6.20
C THR A 514 -16.71 4.48 -7.71
N LEU A 515 -17.89 4.12 -8.26
CA LEU A 515 -17.99 3.77 -9.68
C LEU A 515 -17.68 4.96 -10.62
N PRO A 516 -18.18 6.19 -10.39
CA PRO A 516 -17.77 7.34 -11.19
C PRO A 516 -16.27 7.63 -11.08
N TRP A 517 -15.69 7.43 -9.90
CA TRP A 517 -14.26 7.59 -9.72
C TRP A 517 -13.48 6.57 -10.54
N ILE A 518 -13.85 5.27 -10.52
CA ILE A 518 -13.23 4.22 -11.34
C ILE A 518 -13.29 4.57 -12.82
N GLU A 519 -14.47 4.99 -13.31
CA GLU A 519 -14.66 5.37 -14.71
C GLU A 519 -13.76 6.54 -15.12
N ALA A 520 -13.48 7.46 -14.20
CA ALA A 520 -12.61 8.61 -14.45
C ALA A 520 -11.10 8.26 -14.46
N GLN A 521 -10.67 7.09 -13.92
CA GLN A 521 -9.24 6.72 -13.85
C GLN A 521 -8.76 6.07 -15.14
N ASN A 522 -7.86 6.69 -15.89
CA ASN A 522 -7.29 6.10 -17.11
C ASN A 522 -6.47 4.83 -16.87
N TRP A 523 -5.98 4.64 -15.65
CA TRP A 523 -5.18 3.51 -15.23
C TRP A 523 -6.01 2.33 -14.67
N ILE A 524 -7.32 2.44 -14.60
CA ILE A 524 -8.22 1.30 -14.35
C ILE A 524 -8.79 0.87 -15.70
N ALA A 525 -8.39 -0.31 -16.16
CA ALA A 525 -8.77 -0.86 -17.46
C ALA A 525 -10.15 -1.50 -17.47
N GLY A 526 -10.61 -1.94 -16.31
CA GLY A 526 -11.94 -2.54 -16.15
C GLY A 526 -12.21 -2.94 -14.70
N TYR A 527 -13.48 -3.17 -14.40
CA TYR A 527 -13.93 -3.59 -13.09
C TYR A 527 -15.17 -4.49 -13.21
N ALA A 528 -15.27 -5.50 -12.34
CA ALA A 528 -16.41 -6.40 -12.24
C ALA A 528 -16.91 -6.48 -10.81
N TRP A 529 -18.17 -6.11 -10.60
CA TRP A 529 -18.81 -6.29 -9.31
C TRP A 529 -19.04 -7.77 -9.04
N PHE A 530 -18.66 -8.23 -7.85
CA PHE A 530 -19.00 -9.57 -7.39
C PHE A 530 -20.41 -9.55 -6.81
N SER A 531 -21.36 -10.15 -7.55
CA SER A 531 -22.75 -10.18 -7.10
C SER A 531 -22.98 -11.35 -6.16
N PHE A 532 -22.91 -11.06 -4.87
CA PHE A 532 -23.40 -11.99 -3.86
C PHE A 532 -24.89 -12.27 -4.05
N GLU A 533 -25.34 -13.42 -3.58
CA GLU A 533 -26.76 -13.72 -3.46
C GLU A 533 -27.31 -13.16 -2.13
N THR A 534 -28.59 -12.78 -2.11
CA THR A 534 -29.21 -12.16 -0.91
C THR A 534 -29.24 -13.08 0.31
N HIS A 535 -29.01 -14.38 0.15
CA HIS A 535 -28.96 -15.34 1.25
C HIS A 535 -27.55 -15.56 1.81
N GLN A 536 -26.51 -15.05 1.16
CA GLN A 536 -25.14 -15.15 1.62
C GLN A 536 -24.86 -14.11 2.72
N PRO A 537 -24.54 -14.54 3.94
CA PRO A 537 -24.37 -13.63 5.07
C PRO A 537 -23.35 -12.52 4.83
N GLU A 538 -22.20 -12.85 4.26
CA GLU A 538 -21.06 -11.95 4.06
C GLU A 538 -21.34 -10.85 3.05
N GLY A 539 -22.21 -11.09 2.07
CA GLY A 539 -22.41 -10.17 0.95
C GLY A 539 -23.86 -9.78 0.67
N THR A 540 -24.80 -10.10 1.55
CA THR A 540 -26.25 -9.86 1.34
C THR A 540 -26.55 -8.41 0.97
N SER A 541 -25.84 -7.44 1.54
CA SER A 541 -26.00 -5.99 1.28
C SER A 541 -25.43 -5.56 -0.08
N SER A 542 -24.55 -6.36 -0.68
CA SER A 542 -23.91 -6.10 -1.98
C SER A 542 -24.57 -6.81 -3.16
N ALA A 543 -25.63 -7.57 -2.90
CA ALA A 543 -26.36 -8.33 -3.93
C ALA A 543 -26.96 -7.40 -4.99
N LEU A 544 -26.70 -7.69 -6.26
CA LEU A 544 -27.31 -6.94 -7.37
C LEU A 544 -28.72 -7.42 -7.72
N PHE A 545 -29.05 -8.65 -7.33
CA PHE A 545 -30.34 -9.28 -7.61
C PHE A 545 -31.00 -9.78 -6.34
N ASP A 546 -32.32 -9.69 -6.29
CA ASP A 546 -33.12 -10.31 -5.23
C ASP A 546 -33.35 -11.82 -5.52
N LYS A 547 -34.05 -12.50 -4.60
CA LYS A 547 -34.38 -13.94 -4.73
C LYS A 547 -35.23 -14.27 -5.96
N GLN A 548 -35.88 -13.30 -6.56
CA GLN A 548 -36.70 -13.42 -7.76
C GLN A 548 -35.92 -13.04 -9.03
N GLY A 549 -34.62 -12.75 -8.93
CA GLY A 549 -33.78 -12.34 -10.03
C GLY A 549 -34.03 -10.91 -10.52
N LYS A 550 -34.72 -10.07 -9.75
CA LYS A 550 -34.93 -8.65 -10.06
C LYS A 550 -33.79 -7.82 -9.47
N LEU A 551 -33.44 -6.75 -10.16
CA LEU A 551 -32.41 -5.80 -9.70
C LEU A 551 -32.78 -5.19 -8.35
N THR A 552 -31.88 -5.28 -7.38
CA THR A 552 -31.92 -4.53 -6.13
C THR A 552 -31.67 -3.04 -6.38
N ALA A 553 -31.63 -2.21 -5.34
CA ALA A 553 -31.23 -0.81 -5.47
C ALA A 553 -29.76 -0.70 -5.99
N CYS A 554 -28.84 -1.51 -5.44
CA CYS A 554 -27.46 -1.61 -5.93
C CYS A 554 -27.39 -2.08 -7.38
N GLY A 555 -28.19 -3.11 -7.74
CA GLY A 555 -28.26 -3.62 -9.10
C GLY A 555 -28.77 -2.57 -10.10
N ARG A 556 -29.80 -1.82 -9.76
CA ARG A 556 -30.30 -0.71 -10.64
C ARG A 556 -29.25 0.37 -10.81
N TYR A 557 -28.56 0.74 -9.75
CA TYR A 557 -27.50 1.73 -9.85
C TYR A 557 -26.34 1.20 -10.70
N TYR A 558 -25.87 -0.03 -10.47
CA TYR A 558 -24.82 -0.64 -11.28
C TYR A 558 -25.21 -0.68 -12.77
N ALA A 559 -26.44 -1.09 -13.07
CA ALA A 559 -26.96 -1.10 -14.45
C ALA A 559 -26.95 0.28 -15.11
N SER A 560 -27.21 1.34 -14.35
CA SER A 560 -27.29 2.73 -14.85
C SER A 560 -25.93 3.36 -15.16
N VAL A 561 -24.83 2.83 -14.59
CA VAL A 561 -23.47 3.36 -14.84
C VAL A 561 -23.04 2.96 -16.24
N THR A 562 -22.74 3.96 -17.08
CA THR A 562 -22.20 3.76 -18.43
C THR A 562 -21.04 4.73 -18.66
N THR A 563 -20.05 4.30 -19.44
CA THR A 563 -18.88 5.13 -19.79
C THR A 563 -19.29 6.40 -20.53
N GLU A 564 -20.34 6.36 -21.35
CA GLU A 564 -20.84 7.49 -22.13
C GLU A 564 -21.54 8.58 -21.30
N LYS A 565 -22.33 8.19 -20.29
CA LYS A 565 -23.01 9.15 -19.40
C LYS A 565 -22.04 9.99 -18.58
N LEU A 566 -20.90 9.44 -18.21
CA LEU A 566 -19.88 10.14 -17.42
C LEU A 566 -18.98 11.07 -18.26
N SER A 567 -18.93 10.88 -19.58
CA SER A 567 -18.24 11.79 -20.50
C SER A 567 -19.10 13.00 -20.89
N GLY A 568 -20.43 12.87 -20.86
CA GLY A 568 -21.37 13.96 -21.20
C GLY A 568 -21.50 15.05 -20.14
N ASP A 569 -21.36 14.71 -18.85
CA ASP A 569 -21.48 15.68 -17.75
C ASP A 569 -20.24 16.58 -17.55
N ARG A 570 -19.16 16.37 -18.31
CA ARG A 570 -17.95 17.21 -18.25
C ARG A 570 -18.00 18.47 -19.12
N ASN A 571 -19.07 18.67 -19.87
CA ASN A 571 -19.24 19.87 -20.72
C ASN A 571 -20.16 20.93 -20.11
N VAL A 572 -20.53 20.81 -18.83
CA VAL A 572 -21.31 21.86 -18.14
C VAL A 572 -20.59 22.20 -16.83
N ARG A 573 -19.68 23.14 -16.92
CA ARG A 573 -19.17 24.20 -16.04
C ARG A 573 -17.65 24.34 -16.01
#